data_35d6ee26211797f8b25620f26a502eea
#
_entry.id   35d6ee26211797f8b25620f26a502eea
#
_cell.length_a   1.000
_cell.length_b   1.000
_cell.length_c   1.000
_cell.angle_alpha   90.00
_cell.angle_beta   90.00
_cell.angle_gamma   90.00
#
_symmetry.space_group_name_H-M   'P 1'
#
loop_
_entity.id
_entity.type
_entity.pdbx_description
1 polymer ?
#
loop_
_entity_poly.entity_id
_entity_poly.type
_entity_poly.pdbx_seq_one_letter_code
_entity_poly.pdbx_strand_id
1 'polypeptide(L)'
;MSLVKKTVDEWLNDCEYEDDPGYIPSEFALEFVSFIKLVNGEKGEENKTPVIHYKMLDKIAGKTQNTANMCARGLAKTTIFAEYLFLYIAVYGAIPGFGKVDYALYLSDSIENGVKKMRLRMERRCEQSEFLKSFIKESRFTDIRWYFKNMEGKEFVVTGHGAKTGVRGTVELNTRPQLAVLDDLLGDEDARSATIIENVENTVYSAIDYALHPNKRKVIWSGTPFNAKDPLYKAIESGVWHVNVYPVCEKFPCSEEEFKGAWEDRFNYEYVNNQYIKAKGAGKLDSFNQELMLRITSEEDRLVSDSDIVWYQRTTVLKNRGAYNFYITTDFATSDREHADFSVINVWALNNNGDWMWVDGFCKRTLMNDTIDELFRLVQEYKPQEVGIETTGQQGGFISWIQNEMGNRNNYFTLSRGKNSNTIGIRPTKDKMSRFQQNAIPLFKSRKIWFPEELKDSPALEELIFELSLATLKGFKSKHDDQIDTITMLAELNAWKPSEVGPQEEDKDELENSVMWGDNMTPHKGDSSYFV
;
A
#
# COMPACT_ATOMS: atom_id res chain seq x y z
N MET A 1 22.84 8.61 -12.51
CA MET A 1 21.47 8.83 -11.99
C MET A 1 21.60 9.22 -10.53
N SER A 2 21.01 10.33 -10.12
CA SER A 2 20.91 10.68 -8.70
C SER A 2 20.06 9.63 -7.99
N LEU A 3 20.52 9.15 -6.84
CA LEU A 3 19.72 8.26 -5.98
C LEU A 3 18.51 9.05 -5.47
N VAL A 4 17.33 8.49 -5.57
CA VAL A 4 16.07 9.13 -5.18
C VAL A 4 15.72 8.65 -3.78
N LYS A 5 15.51 9.57 -2.85
CA LYS A 5 15.02 9.26 -1.52
C LYS A 5 13.50 9.33 -1.54
N LYS A 6 12.85 8.19 -1.33
CA LYS A 6 11.40 8.02 -1.23
C LYS A 6 11.10 7.09 -0.06
N THR A 7 9.95 7.26 0.56
CA THR A 7 9.42 6.29 1.52
C THR A 7 9.02 5.00 0.81
N VAL A 8 8.87 3.91 1.55
CA VAL A 8 8.37 2.65 0.99
C VAL A 8 6.96 2.84 0.44
N ASP A 9 6.12 3.61 1.13
CA ASP A 9 4.75 3.87 0.69
C ASP A 9 4.72 4.66 -0.64
N GLU A 10 5.61 5.64 -0.84
CA GLU A 10 5.76 6.32 -2.14
C GLU A 10 6.21 5.35 -3.25
N TRP A 11 7.15 4.44 -2.96
CA TRP A 11 7.54 3.41 -3.93
C TRP A 11 6.40 2.47 -4.29
N LEU A 12 5.58 2.06 -3.30
CA LEU A 12 4.43 1.18 -3.51
C LEU A 12 3.30 1.87 -4.28
N ASN A 13 3.09 3.15 -4.04
CA ASN A 13 2.06 3.93 -4.74
C ASN A 13 2.46 4.25 -6.20
N ASP A 14 3.76 4.36 -6.46
CA ASP A 14 4.31 4.55 -7.82
C ASP A 14 4.51 3.20 -8.57
N CYS A 15 4.15 2.08 -7.96
CA CYS A 15 4.32 0.77 -8.58
C CYS A 15 3.21 0.55 -9.60
N GLU A 16 3.59 0.45 -10.88
CA GLU A 16 2.70 0.17 -12.01
C GLU A 16 3.23 -1.05 -12.77
N TYR A 17 2.30 -1.99 -13.04
CA TYR A 17 2.58 -3.23 -13.78
C TYR A 17 2.03 -3.21 -15.20
N GLU A 18 1.50 -2.07 -15.64
CA GLU A 18 1.12 -1.90 -17.03
C GLU A 18 2.32 -2.15 -17.95
N ASP A 19 2.04 -2.76 -19.07
CA ASP A 19 3.02 -2.91 -20.14
C ASP A 19 3.46 -1.51 -20.58
N ASP A 20 4.67 -1.12 -20.16
CA ASP A 20 5.33 0.04 -20.73
C ASP A 20 5.77 -0.31 -22.17
N PRO A 21 5.04 0.12 -23.21
CA PRO A 21 5.35 -0.24 -24.59
C PRO A 21 6.71 0.30 -25.03
N GLY A 22 7.32 1.19 -24.24
CA GLY A 22 8.66 1.72 -24.47
C GLY A 22 9.76 0.95 -23.74
N TYR A 23 9.43 0.03 -22.82
CA TYR A 23 10.45 -0.70 -22.08
C TYR A 23 11.11 -1.78 -22.95
N ILE A 24 12.41 -1.65 -23.13
CA ILE A 24 13.25 -2.64 -23.83
C ILE A 24 14.26 -3.17 -22.80
N PRO A 25 14.21 -4.48 -22.46
CA PRO A 25 15.20 -5.10 -21.58
C PRO A 25 16.62 -4.96 -22.14
N SER A 26 17.60 -4.81 -21.26
CA SER A 26 19.02 -4.84 -21.66
C SER A 26 19.40 -6.17 -22.31
N GLU A 27 20.46 -6.16 -23.11
CA GLU A 27 21.04 -7.39 -23.69
C GLU A 27 21.39 -8.40 -22.59
N PHE A 28 21.94 -7.91 -21.46
CA PHE A 28 22.22 -8.75 -20.29
C PHE A 28 20.96 -9.43 -19.73
N ALA A 29 19.87 -8.71 -19.56
CA ALA A 29 18.64 -9.28 -19.01
C ALA A 29 18.05 -10.35 -19.95
N LEU A 30 18.09 -10.12 -21.26
CA LEU A 30 17.66 -11.09 -22.27
C LEU A 30 18.56 -12.34 -22.28
N GLU A 31 19.88 -12.14 -22.23
CA GLU A 31 20.88 -13.23 -22.16
C GLU A 31 20.69 -14.04 -20.88
N PHE A 32 20.50 -13.37 -19.74
CA PHE A 32 20.33 -14.05 -18.46
C PHE A 32 19.06 -14.91 -18.41
N VAL A 33 17.93 -14.40 -18.92
CA VAL A 33 16.69 -15.19 -19.01
C VAL A 33 16.87 -16.37 -19.98
N SER A 34 17.56 -16.18 -21.10
CA SER A 34 17.91 -17.27 -22.00
C SER A 34 18.80 -18.32 -21.34
N PHE A 35 19.77 -17.86 -20.51
CA PHE A 35 20.60 -18.75 -19.70
C PHE A 35 19.77 -19.59 -18.71
N ILE A 36 18.77 -19.01 -18.03
CA ILE A 36 17.86 -19.76 -17.15
C ILE A 36 17.17 -20.89 -17.94
N LYS A 37 16.67 -20.60 -19.13
CA LYS A 37 16.03 -21.60 -20.02
C LYS A 37 16.99 -22.72 -20.40
N LEU A 38 18.20 -22.38 -20.78
CA LEU A 38 19.24 -23.36 -21.12
C LEU A 38 19.60 -24.25 -19.93
N VAL A 39 19.73 -23.69 -18.73
CA VAL A 39 20.00 -24.45 -17.50
C VAL A 39 18.88 -25.42 -17.17
N ASN A 40 17.64 -25.04 -17.37
CA ASN A 40 16.45 -25.87 -17.13
C ASN A 40 16.24 -26.94 -18.22
N GLY A 41 16.78 -26.74 -19.41
CA GLY A 41 16.70 -27.67 -20.53
C GLY A 41 15.26 -27.96 -20.96
N GLU A 42 14.94 -29.25 -21.23
CA GLU A 42 13.62 -29.69 -21.69
C GLU A 42 12.48 -29.38 -20.69
N LYS A 43 12.77 -29.18 -19.41
CA LYS A 43 11.77 -28.78 -18.41
C LYS A 43 11.27 -27.35 -18.63
N GLY A 44 12.04 -26.53 -19.34
CA GLY A 44 11.70 -25.15 -19.67
C GLY A 44 11.42 -24.27 -18.44
N GLU A 45 10.50 -23.37 -18.62
CA GLU A 45 9.94 -22.52 -17.55
C GLU A 45 8.55 -23.04 -17.17
N GLU A 46 8.32 -23.25 -15.88
CA GLU A 46 7.00 -23.58 -15.35
C GLU A 46 6.02 -22.39 -15.54
N ASN A 47 6.54 -21.18 -15.39
CA ASN A 47 5.81 -19.92 -15.59
C ASN A 47 6.68 -18.99 -16.45
N LYS A 48 6.03 -18.18 -17.30
CA LYS A 48 6.73 -17.16 -18.11
C LYS A 48 7.47 -16.17 -17.22
N THR A 49 8.67 -15.77 -17.64
CA THR A 49 9.44 -14.74 -16.94
C THR A 49 8.73 -13.39 -17.02
N PRO A 50 8.31 -12.78 -15.91
CA PRO A 50 7.60 -11.50 -15.92
C PRO A 50 8.53 -10.32 -16.21
N VAL A 51 7.97 -9.20 -16.64
CA VAL A 51 8.71 -7.96 -16.95
C VAL A 51 9.53 -7.46 -15.76
N ILE A 52 9.03 -7.62 -14.54
CA ILE A 52 9.75 -7.20 -13.33
C ILE A 52 11.13 -7.87 -13.19
N HIS A 53 11.29 -9.13 -13.62
CA HIS A 53 12.58 -9.81 -13.55
C HIS A 53 13.61 -9.18 -14.51
N TYR A 54 13.20 -8.77 -15.70
CA TYR A 54 14.07 -8.02 -16.61
C TYR A 54 14.45 -6.65 -16.00
N LYS A 55 13.48 -5.91 -15.44
CA LYS A 55 13.75 -4.63 -14.76
C LYS A 55 14.71 -4.79 -13.58
N MET A 56 14.61 -5.89 -12.81
CA MET A 56 15.53 -6.22 -11.73
C MET A 56 16.95 -6.51 -12.24
N LEU A 57 17.06 -7.29 -13.33
CA LEU A 57 18.33 -7.64 -13.95
C LEU A 57 19.02 -6.40 -14.54
N ASP A 58 18.26 -5.51 -15.18
CA ASP A 58 18.79 -4.26 -15.72
C ASP A 58 19.45 -3.39 -14.64
N LYS A 59 18.90 -3.38 -13.42
CA LYS A 59 19.46 -2.60 -12.31
C LYS A 59 20.76 -3.20 -11.74
N ILE A 60 21.00 -4.50 -11.87
CA ILE A 60 22.26 -5.10 -11.45
C ILE A 60 23.34 -5.08 -12.53
N ALA A 61 22.97 -4.80 -13.78
CA ALA A 61 23.91 -4.64 -14.89
C ALA A 61 24.79 -3.40 -14.68
N GLY A 62 25.96 -3.38 -15.33
CA GLY A 62 26.82 -2.22 -15.36
C GLY A 62 27.49 -1.88 -14.02
N LYS A 63 27.75 -0.59 -13.82
CA LYS A 63 28.53 -0.04 -12.69
C LYS A 63 27.73 0.18 -11.41
N THR A 64 26.43 -0.14 -11.37
CA THR A 64 25.59 -0.02 -10.17
C THR A 64 26.21 -0.83 -9.03
N GLN A 65 26.51 -0.18 -7.90
CA GLN A 65 27.20 -0.84 -6.79
C GLN A 65 26.23 -1.50 -5.82
N ASN A 66 25.19 -0.80 -5.40
CA ASN A 66 24.28 -1.26 -4.34
C ASN A 66 22.86 -1.28 -4.86
N THR A 67 22.25 -2.46 -4.88
CA THR A 67 20.84 -2.66 -5.28
C THR A 67 20.07 -3.30 -4.15
N ALA A 68 18.92 -2.74 -3.79
CA ALA A 68 18.00 -3.26 -2.79
C ALA A 68 16.67 -3.65 -3.45
N ASN A 69 16.25 -4.89 -3.26
CA ASN A 69 15.05 -5.47 -3.86
C ASN A 69 14.08 -5.90 -2.76
N MET A 70 13.05 -5.10 -2.55
CA MET A 70 11.93 -5.42 -1.69
C MET A 70 10.83 -6.03 -2.54
N CYS A 71 10.59 -7.31 -2.40
CA CYS A 71 9.67 -8.04 -3.26
C CYS A 71 8.73 -8.91 -2.44
N ALA A 72 7.49 -9.04 -2.91
CA ALA A 72 6.52 -9.96 -2.34
C ALA A 72 7.07 -11.39 -2.29
N ARG A 73 6.56 -12.16 -1.34
CA ARG A 73 6.95 -13.57 -1.20
C ARG A 73 6.61 -14.36 -2.45
N GLY A 74 7.55 -15.15 -2.94
CA GLY A 74 7.36 -16.01 -4.11
C GLY A 74 7.69 -15.37 -5.46
N LEU A 75 8.09 -14.08 -5.53
CA LEU A 75 8.53 -13.43 -6.77
C LEU A 75 9.96 -13.84 -7.22
N ALA A 76 10.45 -15.00 -6.79
CA ALA A 76 11.68 -15.65 -7.23
C ALA A 76 12.98 -14.85 -7.04
N LYS A 77 13.03 -13.85 -6.13
CA LYS A 77 14.22 -13.03 -5.84
C LYS A 77 15.47 -13.87 -5.53
N THR A 78 15.36 -14.83 -4.61
CA THR A 78 16.44 -15.78 -4.26
C THR A 78 16.91 -16.61 -5.45
N THR A 79 15.97 -17.09 -6.27
CA THR A 79 16.26 -17.89 -7.45
C THR A 79 17.06 -17.10 -8.48
N ILE A 80 16.71 -15.84 -8.72
CA ILE A 80 17.39 -14.99 -9.71
C ILE A 80 18.73 -14.52 -9.18
N PHE A 81 18.77 -13.88 -7.99
CA PHE A 81 19.95 -13.15 -7.53
C PHE A 81 20.98 -14.01 -6.78
N ALA A 82 20.60 -15.19 -6.28
CA ALA A 82 21.52 -16.11 -5.68
C ALA A 82 21.75 -17.34 -6.57
N GLU A 83 20.73 -18.16 -6.82
CA GLU A 83 20.91 -19.42 -7.55
C GLU A 83 21.44 -19.22 -8.98
N TYR A 84 20.65 -18.55 -9.85
CA TYR A 84 21.04 -18.41 -11.26
C TYR A 84 22.17 -17.39 -11.48
N LEU A 85 22.28 -16.34 -10.66
CA LEU A 85 23.38 -15.37 -10.81
C LEU A 85 24.74 -16.02 -10.53
N PHE A 86 24.84 -16.84 -9.49
CA PHE A 86 26.08 -17.57 -9.21
C PHE A 86 26.42 -18.60 -10.31
N LEU A 87 25.40 -19.29 -10.84
CA LEU A 87 25.62 -20.22 -11.96
C LEU A 87 26.03 -19.49 -13.23
N TYR A 88 25.45 -18.32 -13.51
CA TYR A 88 25.82 -17.45 -14.62
C TYR A 88 27.30 -17.03 -14.52
N ILE A 89 27.71 -16.57 -13.34
CA ILE A 89 29.11 -16.22 -13.08
C ILE A 89 30.02 -17.43 -13.17
N ALA A 90 29.60 -18.60 -12.69
CA ALA A 90 30.39 -19.84 -12.80
C ALA A 90 30.64 -20.23 -14.26
N VAL A 91 29.69 -19.97 -15.17
CA VAL A 91 29.82 -20.25 -16.61
C VAL A 91 30.64 -19.16 -17.33
N TYR A 92 30.28 -17.89 -17.17
CA TYR A 92 30.83 -16.79 -17.95
C TYR A 92 32.00 -16.04 -17.26
N GLY A 93 32.15 -16.17 -15.94
CA GLY A 93 33.22 -15.56 -15.15
C GLY A 93 33.03 -14.07 -14.91
N ALA A 94 31.94 -13.47 -15.34
CA ALA A 94 31.71 -12.00 -15.27
C ALA A 94 30.24 -11.64 -15.23
N ILE A 95 29.95 -10.41 -14.78
CA ILE A 95 28.64 -9.74 -14.97
C ILE A 95 28.87 -8.64 -16.01
N PRO A 96 28.07 -8.58 -17.09
CA PRO A 96 28.18 -7.55 -18.12
C PRO A 96 28.15 -6.12 -17.55
N GLY A 97 29.07 -5.27 -18.01
CA GLY A 97 29.23 -3.91 -17.51
C GLY A 97 29.89 -3.75 -16.14
N PHE A 98 29.94 -4.81 -15.32
CA PHE A 98 30.68 -4.86 -14.05
C PHE A 98 32.06 -5.54 -14.21
N GLY A 99 32.13 -6.58 -15.03
CA GLY A 99 33.34 -7.32 -15.38
C GLY A 99 33.55 -8.57 -14.53
N LYS A 100 34.79 -9.13 -14.55
CA LYS A 100 35.15 -10.40 -13.93
C LYS A 100 34.79 -10.47 -12.44
N VAL A 101 34.23 -11.60 -11.99
CA VAL A 101 33.95 -11.91 -10.59
C VAL A 101 34.58 -13.24 -10.25
N ASP A 102 35.56 -13.22 -9.36
CA ASP A 102 36.27 -14.43 -8.91
C ASP A 102 35.77 -14.92 -7.55
N TYR A 103 35.26 -14.00 -6.73
CA TYR A 103 34.81 -14.30 -5.37
C TYR A 103 33.55 -13.54 -5.00
N ALA A 104 32.55 -14.27 -4.47
CA ALA A 104 31.31 -13.72 -3.97
C ALA A 104 31.01 -14.19 -2.54
N LEU A 105 30.30 -13.34 -1.79
CA LEU A 105 29.67 -13.68 -0.51
C LEU A 105 28.18 -13.96 -0.74
N TYR A 106 27.65 -14.97 -0.08
CA TYR A 106 26.23 -15.22 0.06
C TYR A 106 25.85 -15.16 1.53
N LEU A 107 24.94 -14.27 1.88
CA LEU A 107 24.43 -14.14 3.24
C LEU A 107 22.93 -14.43 3.27
N SER A 108 22.49 -15.17 4.28
CA SER A 108 21.08 -15.43 4.55
C SER A 108 20.84 -15.40 6.07
N ASP A 109 19.60 -15.60 6.52
CA ASP A 109 19.22 -15.61 7.93
C ASP A 109 20.17 -16.47 8.80
N SER A 110 20.45 -17.68 8.32
CA SER A 110 21.32 -18.64 9.01
C SER A 110 22.04 -19.57 8.04
N ILE A 111 23.11 -20.23 8.54
CA ILE A 111 23.83 -21.25 7.78
C ILE A 111 22.90 -22.44 7.50
N GLU A 112 22.15 -22.89 8.50
CA GLU A 112 21.31 -24.09 8.37
C GLU A 112 20.13 -23.89 7.43
N ASN A 113 19.40 -22.78 7.59
CA ASN A 113 18.15 -22.56 6.84
C ASN A 113 18.36 -21.93 5.46
N GLY A 114 19.34 -21.04 5.30
CA GLY A 114 19.61 -20.35 4.04
C GLY A 114 20.77 -20.95 3.26
N VAL A 115 21.97 -20.91 3.83
CA VAL A 115 23.22 -21.26 3.12
C VAL A 115 23.26 -22.71 2.67
N LYS A 116 22.97 -23.67 3.56
CA LYS A 116 22.97 -25.09 3.21
C LYS A 116 21.87 -25.45 2.19
N LYS A 117 20.69 -24.81 2.28
CA LYS A 117 19.64 -25.03 1.28
C LYS A 117 20.06 -24.51 -0.10
N MET A 118 20.71 -23.36 -0.15
CA MET A 118 21.23 -22.81 -1.41
C MET A 118 22.30 -23.70 -1.99
N ARG A 119 23.26 -24.18 -1.16
CA ARG A 119 24.26 -25.16 -1.58
C ARG A 119 23.61 -26.38 -2.27
N LEU A 120 22.60 -26.98 -1.63
CA LEU A 120 21.91 -28.15 -2.19
C LEU A 120 21.23 -27.84 -3.54
N ARG A 121 20.65 -26.64 -3.70
CA ARG A 121 20.05 -26.21 -4.98
C ARG A 121 21.12 -26.09 -6.07
N MET A 122 22.24 -25.42 -5.77
CA MET A 122 23.35 -25.23 -6.70
C MET A 122 23.96 -26.56 -7.14
N GLU A 123 24.26 -27.45 -6.18
CA GLU A 123 24.79 -28.77 -6.43
C GLU A 123 23.85 -29.59 -7.34
N ARG A 124 22.55 -29.64 -7.00
CA ARG A 124 21.56 -30.35 -7.81
C ARG A 124 21.45 -29.77 -9.24
N ARG A 125 21.52 -28.43 -9.42
CA ARG A 125 21.53 -27.84 -10.76
C ARG A 125 22.73 -28.28 -11.57
N CYS A 126 23.93 -28.24 -10.98
CA CYS A 126 25.15 -28.71 -11.65
C CYS A 126 25.08 -30.19 -12.04
N GLU A 127 24.45 -31.04 -11.21
CA GLU A 127 24.28 -32.46 -11.48
C GLU A 127 23.23 -32.77 -12.56
N GLN A 128 22.18 -31.95 -12.64
CA GLN A 128 21.03 -32.24 -13.53
C GLN A 128 21.09 -31.53 -14.88
N SER A 129 21.75 -30.36 -14.98
CA SER A 129 21.77 -29.57 -16.19
C SER A 129 22.89 -30.01 -17.15
N GLU A 130 22.51 -30.51 -18.32
CA GLU A 130 23.47 -30.87 -19.39
C GLU A 130 24.20 -29.62 -19.90
N PHE A 131 23.51 -28.49 -19.94
CA PHE A 131 24.11 -27.19 -20.27
C PHE A 131 25.24 -26.85 -19.29
N LEU A 132 24.99 -26.89 -17.98
CA LEU A 132 26.03 -26.59 -16.98
C LEU A 132 27.20 -27.58 -17.03
N LYS A 133 26.95 -28.85 -17.25
CA LYS A 133 28.00 -29.87 -17.42
C LYS A 133 28.92 -29.60 -18.62
N SER A 134 28.38 -28.99 -19.68
CA SER A 134 29.18 -28.65 -20.86
C SER A 134 30.04 -27.38 -20.69
N PHE A 135 29.72 -26.51 -19.72
CA PHE A 135 30.45 -25.27 -19.47
C PHE A 135 31.27 -25.26 -18.18
N ILE A 136 30.87 -26.02 -17.15
CA ILE A 136 31.57 -26.12 -15.87
C ILE A 136 32.42 -27.40 -15.85
N LYS A 137 33.75 -27.22 -15.85
CA LYS A 137 34.73 -28.31 -15.84
C LYS A 137 34.79 -28.98 -14.48
N GLU A 138 34.68 -28.21 -13.40
CA GLU A 138 34.82 -28.70 -12.03
C GLU A 138 33.92 -27.88 -11.09
N SER A 139 33.23 -28.57 -10.19
CA SER A 139 32.51 -27.97 -9.08
C SER A 139 32.77 -28.75 -7.79
N ARG A 140 32.97 -28.03 -6.67
CA ARG A 140 33.14 -28.62 -5.33
C ARG A 140 32.27 -27.86 -4.34
N PHE A 141 31.50 -28.58 -3.54
CA PHE A 141 30.59 -28.04 -2.58
C PHE A 141 30.93 -28.51 -1.16
N THR A 142 31.13 -27.55 -0.25
CA THR A 142 31.06 -27.77 1.19
C THR A 142 29.86 -27.02 1.74
N ASP A 143 29.52 -27.15 3.02
CA ASP A 143 28.36 -26.48 3.63
C ASP A 143 28.35 -24.96 3.42
N ILE A 144 29.53 -24.34 3.44
CA ILE A 144 29.69 -22.88 3.39
C ILE A 144 30.61 -22.39 2.28
N ARG A 145 31.19 -23.24 1.46
CA ARG A 145 32.13 -22.86 0.39
C ARG A 145 31.82 -23.64 -0.88
N TRP A 146 31.58 -22.96 -1.99
CA TRP A 146 31.25 -23.51 -3.29
C TRP A 146 32.29 -23.02 -4.30
N TYR A 147 32.97 -23.95 -4.96
CA TYR A 147 34.00 -23.66 -5.94
C TYR A 147 33.56 -24.13 -7.31
N PHE A 148 33.84 -23.31 -8.32
CA PHE A 148 33.57 -23.61 -9.72
C PHE A 148 34.81 -23.30 -10.56
N LYS A 149 35.04 -24.13 -11.58
CA LYS A 149 35.99 -23.87 -12.64
C LYS A 149 35.34 -24.15 -13.98
N ASN A 150 35.29 -23.15 -14.86
CA ASN A 150 34.69 -23.34 -16.18
C ASN A 150 35.65 -23.97 -17.20
N MET A 151 35.17 -24.27 -18.41
CA MET A 151 35.97 -24.88 -19.47
C MET A 151 37.13 -24.00 -19.95
N GLU A 152 37.01 -22.66 -19.79
CA GLU A 152 38.06 -21.69 -20.11
C GLU A 152 39.11 -21.57 -19.00
N GLY A 153 38.97 -22.30 -17.89
CA GLY A 153 39.86 -22.28 -16.75
C GLY A 153 39.65 -21.12 -15.78
N LYS A 154 38.59 -20.32 -15.95
CA LYS A 154 38.17 -19.27 -14.99
C LYS A 154 37.66 -19.94 -13.71
N GLU A 155 38.09 -19.42 -12.57
CA GLU A 155 37.71 -19.92 -11.25
C GLU A 155 36.77 -18.93 -10.57
N PHE A 156 35.77 -19.46 -9.86
CA PHE A 156 34.80 -18.69 -9.09
C PHE A 156 34.50 -19.37 -7.78
N VAL A 157 34.51 -18.60 -6.69
CA VAL A 157 34.21 -19.10 -5.34
C VAL A 157 33.04 -18.31 -4.74
N VAL A 158 32.17 -19.01 -4.05
CA VAL A 158 31.13 -18.41 -3.19
C VAL A 158 31.35 -18.92 -1.77
N THR A 159 31.36 -18.01 -0.78
CA THR A 159 31.32 -18.39 0.63
C THR A 159 29.99 -17.94 1.26
N GLY A 160 29.36 -18.88 1.97
CA GLY A 160 28.07 -18.66 2.62
C GLY A 160 28.24 -18.28 4.10
N HIS A 161 27.46 -17.31 4.57
CA HIS A 161 27.48 -16.82 5.95
C HIS A 161 26.04 -16.61 6.45
N GLY A 162 25.83 -16.81 7.75
CA GLY A 162 24.61 -16.40 8.41
C GLY A 162 24.67 -14.90 8.74
N ALA A 163 23.54 -14.23 8.74
CA ALA A 163 23.43 -12.79 9.01
C ALA A 163 24.02 -12.35 10.36
N LYS A 164 24.12 -13.28 11.32
CA LYS A 164 24.67 -13.07 12.67
C LYS A 164 26.15 -13.46 12.78
N THR A 165 26.77 -13.95 11.68
CA THR A 165 28.16 -14.42 11.71
C THR A 165 29.10 -13.39 11.10
N GLY A 166 30.32 -13.29 11.64
CA GLY A 166 31.32 -12.35 11.13
C GLY A 166 31.81 -12.72 9.72
N VAL A 167 31.90 -11.74 8.84
CA VAL A 167 32.43 -11.86 7.44
C VAL A 167 33.79 -11.17 7.26
N ARG A 168 34.41 -10.67 8.31
CA ARG A 168 35.63 -9.87 8.22
C ARG A 168 36.85 -10.75 7.81
N GLY A 169 37.67 -10.19 6.93
CA GLY A 169 39.00 -10.80 6.58
C GLY A 169 38.91 -11.95 5.61
N THR A 170 37.80 -12.21 4.94
CA THR A 170 37.64 -13.26 3.97
C THR A 170 38.41 -12.96 2.67
N VAL A 171 39.29 -13.87 2.26
CA VAL A 171 40.08 -13.82 1.01
C VAL A 171 40.04 -15.21 0.35
N GLU A 172 39.68 -15.25 -0.91
CA GLU A 172 39.70 -16.44 -1.75
C GLU A 172 40.39 -16.12 -3.10
N LEU A 173 41.06 -17.07 -3.69
CA LEU A 173 41.77 -16.87 -4.97
C LEU A 173 42.68 -15.62 -4.98
N ASN A 174 43.31 -15.31 -3.85
CA ASN A 174 44.11 -14.10 -3.63
C ASN A 174 43.39 -12.77 -3.83
N THR A 175 42.06 -12.74 -3.76
CA THR A 175 41.25 -11.51 -3.88
C THR A 175 40.22 -11.40 -2.77
N ARG A 176 39.79 -10.16 -2.48
CA ARG A 176 38.62 -9.91 -1.66
C ARG A 176 37.34 -10.11 -2.47
N PRO A 177 36.20 -10.36 -1.83
CA PRO A 177 34.95 -10.54 -2.54
C PRO A 177 34.61 -9.32 -3.39
N GLN A 178 34.19 -9.51 -4.63
CA GLN A 178 33.71 -8.46 -5.53
C GLN A 178 32.19 -8.34 -5.53
N LEU A 179 31.50 -9.39 -5.11
CA LEU A 179 30.04 -9.46 -5.05
C LEU A 179 29.61 -9.92 -3.66
N ALA A 180 28.57 -9.28 -3.12
CA ALA A 180 27.81 -9.80 -1.98
C ALA A 180 26.33 -9.90 -2.34
N VAL A 181 25.76 -11.07 -2.15
CA VAL A 181 24.32 -11.33 -2.28
C VAL A 181 23.73 -11.56 -0.91
N LEU A 182 22.83 -10.69 -0.50
CA LEU A 182 22.13 -10.70 0.79
C LEU A 182 20.69 -11.13 0.53
N ASP A 183 20.27 -12.23 1.12
CA ASP A 183 19.01 -12.88 0.81
C ASP A 183 18.24 -13.22 2.08
N ASP A 184 17.09 -12.57 2.29
CA ASP A 184 16.22 -12.76 3.44
C ASP A 184 16.99 -12.86 4.77
N LEU A 185 17.70 -11.76 5.17
CA LEU A 185 18.63 -11.75 6.31
C LEU A 185 17.96 -11.89 7.68
N LEU A 186 16.66 -11.66 7.80
CA LEU A 186 15.88 -11.80 9.01
C LEU A 186 14.83 -12.90 8.87
N GLY A 187 14.63 -13.66 9.93
CA GLY A 187 13.49 -14.56 10.09
C GLY A 187 12.40 -13.91 10.93
N ASP A 188 11.20 -14.52 10.98
CA ASP A 188 10.02 -14.04 11.71
C ASP A 188 10.30 -13.74 13.19
N GLU A 189 11.01 -14.64 13.87
CA GLU A 189 11.35 -14.47 15.30
C GLU A 189 12.40 -13.37 15.50
N ASP A 190 13.38 -13.30 14.61
CA ASP A 190 14.49 -12.35 14.66
C ASP A 190 14.01 -10.90 14.44
N ALA A 191 13.01 -10.71 13.62
CA ALA A 191 12.43 -9.39 13.31
C ALA A 191 11.74 -8.72 14.52
N ARG A 192 11.50 -9.48 15.59
CA ARG A 192 10.93 -8.98 16.86
C ARG A 192 11.99 -8.50 17.85
N SER A 193 13.27 -8.79 17.60
CA SER A 193 14.38 -8.44 18.48
C SER A 193 15.15 -7.23 17.97
N ALA A 194 15.09 -6.10 18.70
CA ALA A 194 15.84 -4.88 18.37
C ALA A 194 17.34 -5.14 18.28
N THR A 195 17.90 -5.99 19.17
CA THR A 195 19.32 -6.34 19.19
C THR A 195 19.72 -7.14 17.95
N ILE A 196 18.86 -8.05 17.48
CA ILE A 196 19.15 -8.83 16.25
C ILE A 196 19.07 -7.92 15.03
N ILE A 197 18.07 -7.04 14.94
CA ILE A 197 17.94 -6.05 13.88
C ILE A 197 19.23 -5.19 13.79
N GLU A 198 19.69 -4.65 14.93
CA GLU A 198 20.92 -3.88 14.99
C GLU A 198 22.17 -4.69 14.57
N ASN A 199 22.25 -5.95 14.97
CA ASN A 199 23.35 -6.83 14.54
C ASN A 199 23.36 -7.06 13.03
N VAL A 200 22.19 -7.23 12.40
CA VAL A 200 22.05 -7.36 10.94
C VAL A 200 22.44 -6.05 10.24
N GLU A 201 22.02 -4.89 10.75
CA GLU A 201 22.45 -3.58 10.25
C GLU A 201 23.99 -3.45 10.30
N ASN A 202 24.58 -3.77 11.44
CA ASN A 202 26.05 -3.77 11.59
C ASN A 202 26.75 -4.75 10.65
N THR A 203 26.15 -5.90 10.38
CA THR A 203 26.69 -6.85 9.42
C THR A 203 26.70 -6.27 8.02
N VAL A 204 25.62 -5.62 7.57
CA VAL A 204 25.52 -5.03 6.23
C VAL A 204 26.45 -3.84 6.08
N TYR A 205 26.32 -2.83 6.96
CA TYR A 205 27.00 -1.53 6.79
C TYR A 205 28.42 -1.47 7.33
N SER A 206 28.82 -2.44 8.15
CA SER A 206 30.18 -2.49 8.71
C SER A 206 30.95 -3.72 8.26
N ALA A 207 30.41 -4.94 8.46
CA ALA A 207 31.19 -6.14 8.18
C ALA A 207 31.35 -6.38 6.66
N ILE A 208 30.25 -6.32 5.90
CA ILE A 208 30.26 -6.60 4.45
C ILE A 208 30.92 -5.45 3.69
N ASP A 209 30.53 -4.21 3.97
CA ASP A 209 31.00 -3.05 3.22
C ASP A 209 32.55 -2.94 3.26
N TYR A 210 33.16 -3.26 4.41
CA TYR A 210 34.62 -3.27 4.56
C TYR A 210 35.30 -4.59 4.20
N ALA A 211 34.57 -5.71 4.07
CA ALA A 211 35.12 -6.97 3.59
C ALA A 211 35.31 -6.98 2.06
N LEU A 212 34.45 -6.28 1.33
CA LEU A 212 34.46 -6.23 -0.12
C LEU A 212 35.73 -5.56 -0.68
N HIS A 213 36.00 -5.86 -1.97
CA HIS A 213 37.11 -5.25 -2.71
C HIS A 213 36.90 -3.72 -2.83
N PRO A 214 37.89 -2.88 -2.48
CA PRO A 214 37.69 -1.44 -2.34
C PRO A 214 37.25 -0.74 -3.65
N ASN A 215 37.77 -1.18 -4.80
CA ASN A 215 37.55 -0.53 -6.08
C ASN A 215 36.59 -1.30 -7.02
N LYS A 216 36.22 -2.52 -6.68
CA LYS A 216 35.37 -3.39 -7.51
C LYS A 216 34.42 -4.16 -6.64
N ARG A 217 33.31 -3.57 -6.33
CA ARG A 217 32.33 -4.16 -5.42
C ARG A 217 30.90 -3.96 -5.90
N LYS A 218 30.07 -4.94 -5.63
CA LYS A 218 28.64 -4.93 -5.89
C LYS A 218 27.92 -5.63 -4.75
N VAL A 219 26.84 -5.01 -4.26
CA VAL A 219 25.94 -5.60 -3.25
C VAL A 219 24.55 -5.69 -3.83
N ILE A 220 23.95 -6.86 -3.76
CA ILE A 220 22.57 -7.14 -4.14
C ILE A 220 21.86 -7.63 -2.90
N TRP A 221 20.94 -6.82 -2.38
CA TRP A 221 20.17 -7.17 -1.20
C TRP A 221 18.71 -7.42 -1.57
N SER A 222 18.19 -8.59 -1.23
CA SER A 222 16.83 -9.00 -1.55
C SER A 222 16.11 -9.53 -0.33
N GLY A 223 14.84 -9.20 -0.18
CA GLY A 223 14.04 -9.69 0.94
C GLY A 223 12.58 -9.28 0.87
N THR A 224 11.83 -9.82 1.84
CA THR A 224 10.47 -9.40 2.18
C THR A 224 10.51 -8.92 3.64
N PRO A 225 10.47 -7.61 3.91
CA PRO A 225 10.60 -7.08 5.27
C PRO A 225 9.43 -7.50 6.17
N PHE A 226 9.70 -7.71 7.46
CA PHE A 226 8.70 -8.07 8.46
C PHE A 226 8.05 -6.88 9.14
N ASN A 227 8.79 -5.76 9.29
CA ASN A 227 8.30 -4.54 9.92
C ASN A 227 9.11 -3.32 9.46
N ALA A 228 8.69 -2.12 9.84
CA ALA A 228 9.37 -0.87 9.47
C ALA A 228 10.74 -0.67 10.14
N LYS A 229 11.11 -1.51 11.13
CA LYS A 229 12.46 -1.51 11.74
C LYS A 229 13.42 -2.44 10.99
N ASP A 230 12.92 -3.25 10.05
CA ASP A 230 13.72 -4.16 9.23
C ASP A 230 14.83 -3.38 8.49
N PRO A 231 16.09 -3.84 8.54
CA PRO A 231 17.19 -3.17 7.88
C PRO A 231 17.01 -2.99 6.37
N LEU A 232 16.35 -3.92 5.68
CA LEU A 232 16.04 -3.77 4.26
C LEU A 232 15.00 -2.66 4.04
N TYR A 233 13.95 -2.58 4.88
CA TYR A 233 12.97 -1.49 4.83
C TYR A 233 13.64 -0.12 4.96
N LYS A 234 14.52 0.03 5.94
CA LYS A 234 15.32 1.26 6.12
C LYS A 234 16.27 1.53 4.95
N ALA A 235 16.86 0.49 4.36
CA ALA A 235 17.72 0.63 3.19
C ALA A 235 16.96 1.20 1.99
N ILE A 236 15.72 0.74 1.76
CA ILE A 236 14.83 1.27 0.69
C ILE A 236 14.59 2.78 0.88
N GLU A 237 14.36 3.22 2.11
CA GLU A 237 14.08 4.64 2.42
C GLU A 237 15.34 5.52 2.52
N SER A 238 16.51 4.93 2.61
CA SER A 238 17.77 5.65 2.87
C SER A 238 18.21 6.59 1.74
N GLY A 239 17.83 6.29 0.49
CA GLY A 239 18.26 7.03 -0.70
C GLY A 239 19.70 6.73 -1.13
N VAL A 240 20.36 5.69 -0.58
CA VAL A 240 21.74 5.30 -0.95
C VAL A 240 21.80 3.98 -1.74
N TRP A 241 20.64 3.37 -2.02
CA TRP A 241 20.51 2.16 -2.79
C TRP A 241 19.75 2.41 -4.10
N HIS A 242 20.06 1.64 -5.12
CA HIS A 242 19.18 1.51 -6.28
C HIS A 242 18.05 0.55 -5.91
N VAL A 243 16.85 1.08 -5.85
CA VAL A 243 15.70 0.40 -5.24
C VAL A 243 14.80 -0.27 -6.27
N ASN A 244 14.34 -1.48 -5.97
CA ASN A 244 13.22 -2.17 -6.58
C ASN A 244 12.19 -2.51 -5.50
N VAL A 245 10.92 -2.13 -5.72
CA VAL A 245 9.81 -2.51 -4.83
C VAL A 245 8.72 -3.13 -5.69
N TYR A 246 8.39 -4.41 -5.41
CA TYR A 246 7.44 -5.18 -6.21
C TYR A 246 6.47 -5.94 -5.29
N PRO A 247 5.28 -5.37 -4.97
CA PRO A 247 4.18 -6.12 -4.38
C PRO A 247 3.64 -7.16 -5.37
N VAL A 248 2.79 -8.09 -4.93
CA VAL A 248 2.22 -9.12 -5.81
C VAL A 248 1.30 -8.54 -6.88
N CYS A 249 0.63 -7.43 -6.58
CA CYS A 249 -0.19 -6.64 -7.51
C CYS A 249 -0.19 -5.17 -7.07
N GLU A 250 -0.65 -4.28 -7.95
CA GLU A 250 -0.66 -2.84 -7.70
C GLU A 250 -1.57 -2.46 -6.53
N LYS A 251 -2.77 -3.05 -6.50
CA LYS A 251 -3.78 -2.82 -5.47
C LYS A 251 -4.55 -4.11 -5.18
N PHE A 252 -4.87 -4.33 -3.93
CA PHE A 252 -5.84 -5.34 -3.49
C PHE A 252 -6.48 -4.88 -2.16
N PRO A 253 -7.81 -5.05 -1.94
CA PRO A 253 -8.78 -5.69 -2.83
C PRO A 253 -9.12 -4.87 -4.09
N CYS A 254 -9.46 -5.56 -5.18
CA CYS A 254 -9.90 -4.97 -6.44
C CYS A 254 -10.77 -5.98 -7.20
N SER A 255 -11.44 -5.56 -8.27
CA SER A 255 -12.13 -6.50 -9.17
C SER A 255 -11.12 -7.25 -10.06
N GLU A 256 -11.55 -8.35 -10.68
CA GLU A 256 -10.71 -9.12 -11.59
C GLU A 256 -10.27 -8.29 -12.81
N GLU A 257 -11.14 -7.40 -13.29
CA GLU A 257 -10.88 -6.51 -14.42
C GLU A 257 -9.85 -5.42 -14.10
N GLU A 258 -9.75 -5.02 -12.83
CA GLU A 258 -8.79 -4.02 -12.35
C GLU A 258 -7.47 -4.64 -11.86
N PHE A 259 -7.39 -5.99 -11.84
CA PHE A 259 -6.22 -6.66 -11.31
C PHE A 259 -5.03 -6.51 -12.26
N LYS A 260 -3.92 -5.99 -11.73
CA LYS A 260 -2.63 -5.88 -12.40
C LYS A 260 -1.55 -6.50 -11.51
N GLY A 261 -1.08 -7.66 -11.92
CA GLY A 261 -0.15 -8.48 -11.13
C GLY A 261 1.30 -8.33 -11.56
N ALA A 262 2.22 -8.44 -10.61
CA ALA A 262 3.67 -8.48 -10.86
C ALA A 262 4.08 -9.70 -11.71
N TRP A 263 3.36 -10.80 -11.57
CA TRP A 263 3.62 -12.08 -12.25
C TRP A 263 2.33 -12.89 -12.37
N GLU A 264 1.44 -12.48 -13.26
CA GLU A 264 0.09 -13.04 -13.38
C GLU A 264 0.05 -14.52 -13.80
N ASP A 265 1.04 -14.98 -14.56
CA ASP A 265 1.19 -16.40 -14.93
C ASP A 265 1.36 -17.32 -13.70
N ARG A 266 1.86 -16.78 -12.59
CA ARG A 266 2.08 -17.49 -11.33
C ARG A 266 1.09 -17.07 -10.24
N PHE A 267 0.78 -15.79 -10.14
CA PHE A 267 -0.07 -15.19 -9.13
C PHE A 267 -1.19 -14.42 -9.81
N ASN A 268 -2.15 -15.17 -10.37
CA ASN A 268 -3.34 -14.61 -11.00
C ASN A 268 -4.31 -14.04 -9.94
N TYR A 269 -5.35 -13.35 -10.40
CA TYR A 269 -6.39 -12.78 -9.53
C TYR A 269 -6.99 -13.82 -8.57
N GLU A 270 -7.35 -14.99 -9.07
CA GLU A 270 -7.96 -16.06 -8.26
C GLU A 270 -7.06 -16.49 -7.10
N TYR A 271 -5.75 -16.66 -7.35
CA TYR A 271 -4.80 -16.99 -6.30
C TYR A 271 -4.73 -15.89 -5.22
N VAL A 272 -4.57 -14.63 -5.63
CA VAL A 272 -4.42 -13.50 -4.70
C VAL A 272 -5.72 -13.31 -3.90
N ASN A 273 -6.89 -13.40 -4.55
CA ASN A 273 -8.18 -13.29 -3.91
C ASN A 273 -8.42 -14.41 -2.89
N ASN A 274 -8.04 -15.65 -3.21
CA ASN A 274 -8.15 -16.77 -2.26
C ASN A 274 -7.25 -16.56 -1.03
N GLN A 275 -6.04 -16.02 -1.19
CA GLN A 275 -5.17 -15.67 -0.05
C GLN A 275 -5.78 -14.54 0.80
N TYR A 276 -6.35 -13.54 0.16
CA TYR A 276 -7.03 -12.43 0.83
C TYR A 276 -8.25 -12.88 1.64
N ILE A 277 -9.15 -13.65 1.03
CA ILE A 277 -10.35 -14.20 1.70
C ILE A 277 -9.94 -15.07 2.90
N LYS A 278 -8.92 -15.92 2.73
CA LYS A 278 -8.39 -16.75 3.81
C LYS A 278 -7.82 -15.89 4.94
N ALA A 279 -7.03 -14.87 4.63
CA ALA A 279 -6.43 -13.95 5.60
C ALA A 279 -7.52 -13.15 6.33
N LYS A 280 -8.52 -12.64 5.60
CA LYS A 280 -9.69 -11.93 6.14
C LYS A 280 -10.49 -12.82 7.10
N GLY A 281 -10.82 -14.05 6.69
CA GLY A 281 -11.55 -15.00 7.54
C GLY A 281 -10.79 -15.42 8.80
N ALA A 282 -9.46 -15.42 8.75
CA ALA A 282 -8.60 -15.74 9.89
C ALA A 282 -8.24 -14.51 10.77
N GLY A 283 -8.68 -13.29 10.41
CA GLY A 283 -8.25 -12.05 11.09
C GLY A 283 -6.74 -11.78 10.93
N LYS A 284 -6.15 -12.13 9.79
CA LYS A 284 -4.71 -12.04 9.49
C LYS A 284 -4.42 -11.20 8.24
N LEU A 285 -5.20 -10.16 8.00
CA LEU A 285 -4.97 -9.25 6.88
C LEU A 285 -3.60 -8.59 6.92
N ASP A 286 -3.05 -8.33 8.13
CA ASP A 286 -1.71 -7.78 8.27
C ASP A 286 -0.64 -8.69 7.65
N SER A 287 -0.79 -10.03 7.78
CA SER A 287 0.13 -10.98 7.14
C SER A 287 0.00 -10.96 5.62
N PHE A 288 -1.21 -10.82 5.08
CA PHE A 288 -1.44 -10.67 3.65
C PHE A 288 -0.80 -9.36 3.13
N ASN A 289 -1.04 -8.25 3.83
CA ASN A 289 -0.49 -6.95 3.49
C ASN A 289 1.04 -6.96 3.54
N GLN A 290 1.64 -7.55 4.55
CA GLN A 290 3.09 -7.66 4.70
C GLN A 290 3.72 -8.54 3.61
N GLU A 291 3.25 -9.78 3.46
CA GLU A 291 3.90 -10.81 2.63
C GLU A 291 3.69 -10.60 1.13
N LEU A 292 2.50 -10.13 0.73
CA LEU A 292 2.12 -9.99 -0.66
C LEU A 292 2.06 -8.55 -1.13
N MET A 293 1.48 -7.64 -0.33
CA MET A 293 1.34 -6.24 -0.73
C MET A 293 2.51 -5.37 -0.28
N LEU A 294 3.42 -5.88 0.55
CA LEU A 294 4.56 -5.15 1.13
C LEU A 294 4.15 -3.92 1.95
N ARG A 295 2.88 -3.81 2.33
CA ARG A 295 2.34 -2.74 3.16
C ARG A 295 2.45 -3.15 4.63
N ILE A 296 3.46 -2.60 5.27
CA ILE A 296 3.86 -2.98 6.62
C ILE A 296 3.28 -1.97 7.61
N THR A 297 2.38 -2.44 8.47
CA THR A 297 1.85 -1.69 9.60
C THR A 297 2.09 -2.50 10.87
N SER A 298 2.77 -1.90 11.86
CA SER A 298 2.81 -2.51 13.19
C SER A 298 1.47 -2.23 13.90
N GLU A 299 0.97 -3.16 14.70
CA GLU A 299 -0.24 -2.93 15.50
C GLU A 299 -0.07 -1.70 16.42
N GLU A 300 1.15 -1.44 16.90
CA GLU A 300 1.48 -0.29 17.73
C GLU A 300 1.37 1.06 17.00
N ASP A 301 1.56 1.07 15.67
CA ASP A 301 1.48 2.27 14.84
C ASP A 301 0.07 2.51 14.28
N ARG A 302 -0.83 1.52 14.31
CA ARG A 302 -2.21 1.64 13.79
C ARG A 302 -3.05 2.56 14.67
N LEU A 303 -3.71 3.51 14.04
CA LEU A 303 -4.62 4.43 14.72
C LEU A 303 -5.94 3.76 15.10
N VAL A 304 -6.45 2.85 14.24
CA VAL A 304 -7.64 2.03 14.47
C VAL A 304 -7.25 0.57 14.42
N SER A 305 -7.38 -0.14 15.54
CA SER A 305 -7.15 -1.58 15.63
C SER A 305 -8.42 -2.37 15.32
N ASP A 306 -8.27 -3.67 15.03
CA ASP A 306 -9.43 -4.55 14.78
C ASP A 306 -10.39 -4.61 15.98
N SER A 307 -9.87 -4.41 17.20
CA SER A 307 -10.68 -4.35 18.42
C SER A 307 -11.51 -3.06 18.57
N ASP A 308 -11.18 -2.01 17.83
CA ASP A 308 -11.94 -0.75 17.79
C ASP A 308 -13.13 -0.83 16.83
N ILE A 309 -13.14 -1.81 15.91
CA ILE A 309 -14.22 -2.04 14.93
C ILE A 309 -15.37 -2.77 15.61
N VAL A 310 -16.51 -2.12 15.64
CA VAL A 310 -17.73 -2.67 16.26
C VAL A 310 -18.74 -3.02 15.18
N TRP A 311 -19.32 -4.22 15.28
CA TRP A 311 -20.27 -4.74 14.31
C TRP A 311 -21.71 -4.73 14.87
N TYR A 312 -22.72 -4.52 14.00
CA TYR A 312 -24.13 -4.55 14.34
C TYR A 312 -24.98 -5.21 13.26
N GLN A 313 -26.21 -5.56 13.57
CA GLN A 313 -27.18 -6.09 12.60
C GLN A 313 -27.91 -4.93 11.91
N ARG A 314 -27.63 -4.68 10.62
CA ARG A 314 -28.21 -3.59 9.80
C ARG A 314 -29.74 -3.58 9.85
N THR A 315 -30.35 -4.77 9.84
CA THR A 315 -31.80 -4.94 9.92
C THR A 315 -32.41 -4.27 11.16
N THR A 316 -31.65 -4.10 12.26
CA THR A 316 -32.12 -3.40 13.47
C THR A 316 -32.35 -1.92 13.20
N VAL A 317 -31.46 -1.25 12.49
CA VAL A 317 -31.61 0.16 12.11
C VAL A 317 -32.74 0.32 11.11
N LEU A 318 -32.80 -0.52 10.08
CA LEU A 318 -33.82 -0.41 9.02
C LEU A 318 -35.25 -0.65 9.52
N LYS A 319 -35.43 -1.55 10.51
CA LYS A 319 -36.75 -1.79 11.14
C LYS A 319 -37.18 -0.69 12.10
N ASN A 320 -36.22 0.03 12.70
CA ASN A 320 -36.49 1.03 13.73
C ASN A 320 -36.05 2.44 13.29
N ARG A 321 -36.30 2.80 12.05
CA ARG A 321 -35.81 4.06 11.44
C ARG A 321 -36.12 5.31 12.27
N GLY A 322 -37.27 5.35 12.94
CA GLY A 322 -37.67 6.48 13.79
C GLY A 322 -36.79 6.69 15.04
N ALA A 323 -35.94 5.73 15.39
CA ALA A 323 -34.98 5.86 16.48
C ALA A 323 -33.61 6.44 16.03
N TYR A 324 -33.50 6.83 14.77
CA TYR A 324 -32.25 7.31 14.17
C TYR A 324 -32.51 8.54 13.29
N ASN A 325 -31.56 9.47 13.30
CA ASN A 325 -31.43 10.49 12.28
C ASN A 325 -30.38 10.06 11.25
N PHE A 326 -30.72 10.15 9.96
CA PHE A 326 -29.81 9.75 8.89
C PHE A 326 -29.04 10.95 8.35
N TYR A 327 -27.79 10.70 7.95
CA TYR A 327 -26.86 11.68 7.39
C TYR A 327 -26.11 11.05 6.24
N ILE A 328 -25.67 11.87 5.29
CA ILE A 328 -24.80 11.42 4.19
C ILE A 328 -23.53 12.27 4.20
N THR A 329 -22.38 11.63 4.03
CA THR A 329 -21.08 12.28 3.81
C THR A 329 -20.52 11.83 2.47
N THR A 330 -19.91 12.76 1.72
CA THR A 330 -19.43 12.48 0.36
C THR A 330 -18.05 13.07 0.12
N ASP A 331 -17.25 12.34 -0.66
CA ASP A 331 -16.05 12.83 -1.31
C ASP A 331 -16.12 12.48 -2.80
N PHE A 332 -16.16 13.51 -3.66
CA PHE A 332 -16.37 13.32 -5.10
C PHE A 332 -15.08 13.51 -5.87
N ALA A 333 -14.69 12.51 -6.66
CA ALA A 333 -13.60 12.64 -7.61
C ALA A 333 -13.88 13.72 -8.66
N THR A 334 -12.87 14.52 -8.99
CA THR A 334 -12.97 15.61 -9.97
C THR A 334 -12.72 15.18 -11.41
N SER A 335 -12.28 13.96 -11.64
CA SER A 335 -11.99 13.41 -12.97
C SER A 335 -12.41 11.95 -13.08
N ASP A 336 -12.71 11.54 -14.31
CA ASP A 336 -13.12 10.19 -14.71
C ASP A 336 -11.99 9.35 -15.30
N ARG A 337 -10.72 9.78 -15.14
CA ARG A 337 -9.56 9.06 -15.69
C ARG A 337 -9.32 7.78 -14.90
N GLU A 338 -8.73 6.76 -15.54
CA GLU A 338 -8.39 5.45 -14.94
C GLU A 338 -7.57 5.53 -13.65
N HIS A 339 -6.85 6.64 -13.43
CA HIS A 339 -6.05 6.90 -12.23
C HIS A 339 -6.68 7.95 -11.28
N ALA A 340 -7.95 8.30 -11.48
CA ALA A 340 -8.65 9.24 -10.60
C ALA A 340 -8.98 8.61 -9.23
N ASP A 341 -9.18 9.47 -8.23
CA ASP A 341 -9.67 9.07 -6.91
C ASP A 341 -11.09 8.47 -7.00
N PHE A 342 -11.51 7.78 -5.97
CA PHE A 342 -12.87 7.25 -5.89
C PHE A 342 -13.87 8.37 -5.61
N SER A 343 -15.08 8.24 -6.17
CA SER A 343 -16.24 8.95 -5.66
C SER A 343 -16.87 8.14 -4.54
N VAL A 344 -16.95 8.73 -3.36
CA VAL A 344 -17.42 8.08 -2.13
C VAL A 344 -18.70 8.75 -1.64
N ILE A 345 -19.69 7.94 -1.28
CA ILE A 345 -20.92 8.36 -0.59
C ILE A 345 -21.14 7.38 0.56
N ASN A 346 -21.22 7.87 1.79
CA ASN A 346 -21.50 7.06 2.97
C ASN A 346 -22.77 7.53 3.68
N VAL A 347 -23.64 6.58 4.01
CA VAL A 347 -24.90 6.80 4.74
C VAL A 347 -24.71 6.40 6.19
N TRP A 348 -25.03 7.31 7.09
CA TRP A 348 -24.87 7.15 8.53
C TRP A 348 -26.21 7.33 9.24
N ALA A 349 -26.44 6.54 10.28
CA ALA A 349 -27.57 6.68 11.19
C ALA A 349 -27.06 6.99 12.59
N LEU A 350 -27.50 8.13 13.16
CA LEU A 350 -27.17 8.59 14.51
C LEU A 350 -28.30 8.25 15.47
N ASN A 351 -27.99 7.57 16.57
CA ASN A 351 -28.95 7.26 17.64
C ASN A 351 -28.86 8.25 18.82
N ASN A 352 -29.75 8.10 19.79
CA ASN A 352 -29.79 8.95 20.99
C ASN A 352 -28.57 8.79 21.91
N ASN A 353 -27.83 7.68 21.81
CA ASN A 353 -26.59 7.48 22.55
C ASN A 353 -25.38 8.20 21.91
N GLY A 354 -25.57 8.77 20.71
CA GLY A 354 -24.49 9.37 19.95
C GLY A 354 -23.63 8.35 19.22
N ASP A 355 -24.18 7.15 18.94
CA ASP A 355 -23.50 6.13 18.14
C ASP A 355 -23.84 6.35 16.66
N TRP A 356 -22.82 6.32 15.82
CA TRP A 356 -22.91 6.41 14.38
C TRP A 356 -22.88 5.01 13.76
N MET A 357 -23.97 4.65 13.12
CA MET A 357 -24.09 3.40 12.38
C MET A 357 -23.85 3.67 10.90
N TRP A 358 -22.80 3.11 10.31
CA TRP A 358 -22.66 3.08 8.86
C TRP A 358 -23.76 2.14 8.30
N VAL A 359 -24.61 2.63 7.42
CA VAL A 359 -25.81 1.88 6.98
C VAL A 359 -25.70 1.41 5.54
N ASP A 360 -25.14 2.24 4.68
CA ASP A 360 -24.98 1.99 3.25
C ASP A 360 -23.84 2.86 2.70
N GLY A 361 -23.34 2.51 1.52
CA GLY A 361 -22.31 3.32 0.89
C GLY A 361 -22.04 2.97 -0.56
N PHE A 362 -21.40 3.93 -1.21
CA PHE A 362 -20.95 3.82 -2.58
C PHE A 362 -19.48 4.24 -2.65
N CYS A 363 -18.64 3.45 -3.29
CA CYS A 363 -17.23 3.73 -3.52
C CYS A 363 -16.85 3.17 -4.88
N LYS A 364 -16.76 4.03 -5.89
CA LYS A 364 -16.42 3.63 -7.27
C LYS A 364 -15.73 4.75 -8.03
N ARG A 365 -14.93 4.36 -9.00
CA ARG A 365 -14.49 5.24 -10.09
C ARG A 365 -15.58 5.22 -11.14
N THR A 366 -16.27 6.32 -11.32
CA THR A 366 -17.38 6.41 -12.25
C THR A 366 -17.57 7.84 -12.72
N LEU A 367 -18.36 8.01 -13.77
CA LEU A 367 -18.73 9.33 -14.26
C LEU A 367 -19.55 10.08 -13.19
N MET A 368 -19.37 11.38 -13.15
CA MET A 368 -20.08 12.23 -12.18
C MET A 368 -21.60 12.09 -12.25
N ASN A 369 -22.18 11.87 -13.44
CA ASN A 369 -23.61 11.63 -13.59
C ASN A 369 -24.07 10.42 -12.77
N ASP A 370 -23.33 9.31 -12.84
CA ASP A 370 -23.67 8.07 -12.12
C ASP A 370 -23.54 8.28 -10.60
N THR A 371 -22.53 9.06 -10.17
CA THR A 371 -22.35 9.43 -8.75
C THR A 371 -23.53 10.29 -8.24
N ILE A 372 -24.00 11.24 -9.04
CA ILE A 372 -25.17 12.07 -8.72
C ILE A 372 -26.43 11.20 -8.68
N ASP A 373 -26.62 10.30 -9.64
CA ASP A 373 -27.76 9.38 -9.66
C ASP A 373 -27.81 8.52 -8.39
N GLU A 374 -26.65 8.02 -7.97
CA GLU A 374 -26.55 7.23 -6.75
C GLU A 374 -26.80 8.06 -5.48
N LEU A 375 -26.29 9.29 -5.42
CA LEU A 375 -26.59 10.22 -4.32
C LEU A 375 -28.10 10.41 -4.18
N PHE A 376 -28.81 10.70 -5.29
CA PHE A 376 -30.25 10.92 -5.27
C PHE A 376 -31.02 9.65 -4.89
N ARG A 377 -30.56 8.47 -5.32
CA ARG A 377 -31.12 7.18 -4.90
C ARG A 377 -31.03 7.00 -3.38
N LEU A 378 -29.82 7.22 -2.81
CA LEU A 378 -29.59 7.10 -1.36
C LEU A 378 -30.37 8.14 -0.56
N VAL A 379 -30.45 9.38 -1.04
CA VAL A 379 -31.28 10.42 -0.42
C VAL A 379 -32.76 10.03 -0.40
N GLN A 380 -33.29 9.50 -1.49
CA GLN A 380 -34.70 9.08 -1.57
C GLN A 380 -34.97 7.91 -0.62
N GLU A 381 -34.01 6.98 -0.51
CA GLU A 381 -34.13 5.80 0.34
C GLU A 381 -34.04 6.13 1.83
N TYR A 382 -33.03 6.93 2.23
CA TYR A 382 -32.72 7.15 3.64
C TYR A 382 -33.29 8.47 4.20
N LYS A 383 -33.64 9.44 3.37
CA LYS A 383 -34.16 10.76 3.74
C LYS A 383 -33.29 11.43 4.80
N PRO A 384 -32.02 11.74 4.47
CA PRO A 384 -31.06 12.28 5.43
C PRO A 384 -31.48 13.66 5.93
N GLN A 385 -31.13 14.00 7.18
CA GLN A 385 -31.29 15.34 7.75
C GLN A 385 -30.37 16.35 7.07
N GLU A 386 -29.13 15.93 6.79
CA GLU A 386 -28.13 16.70 6.05
C GLU A 386 -27.30 15.81 5.13
N VAL A 387 -26.85 16.40 4.02
CA VAL A 387 -25.86 15.83 3.10
C VAL A 387 -24.61 16.70 3.12
N GLY A 388 -23.52 16.19 3.65
CA GLY A 388 -22.20 16.82 3.66
C GLY A 388 -21.46 16.57 2.35
N ILE A 389 -21.08 17.66 1.67
CA ILE A 389 -20.28 17.61 0.45
C ILE A 389 -18.96 18.31 0.74
N GLU A 390 -17.83 17.63 0.54
CA GLU A 390 -16.53 18.28 0.64
C GLU A 390 -16.35 19.27 -0.50
N THR A 391 -15.87 20.47 -0.18
CA THR A 391 -15.64 21.54 -1.16
C THR A 391 -14.19 21.98 -1.13
N THR A 392 -13.32 21.23 -1.83
CA THR A 392 -11.93 21.62 -2.07
C THR A 392 -11.71 21.92 -3.55
N GLY A 393 -10.99 22.97 -3.88
CA GLY A 393 -10.61 23.30 -5.26
C GLY A 393 -11.79 23.50 -6.22
N GLN A 394 -11.95 22.63 -7.21
CA GLN A 394 -12.98 22.72 -8.26
C GLN A 394 -14.34 22.13 -7.84
N GLN A 395 -14.47 21.54 -6.67
CA GLN A 395 -15.68 20.83 -6.22
C GLN A 395 -16.87 21.77 -5.94
N GLY A 396 -16.67 23.07 -5.85
CA GLY A 396 -17.78 24.05 -5.76
C GLY A 396 -18.79 23.97 -6.91
N GLY A 397 -18.40 23.46 -8.07
CA GLY A 397 -19.28 23.22 -9.21
C GLY A 397 -20.32 22.12 -8.98
N PHE A 398 -20.01 21.13 -8.15
CA PHE A 398 -20.93 20.03 -7.84
C PHE A 398 -22.15 20.47 -7.04
N ILE A 399 -21.98 21.42 -6.12
CA ILE A 399 -23.10 21.97 -5.34
C ILE A 399 -24.14 22.57 -6.26
N SER A 400 -23.74 23.43 -7.19
CA SER A 400 -24.64 24.04 -8.15
C SER A 400 -25.34 23.02 -9.04
N TRP A 401 -24.62 21.98 -9.43
CA TRP A 401 -25.20 20.89 -10.21
C TRP A 401 -26.24 20.11 -9.41
N ILE A 402 -25.90 19.69 -8.19
CA ILE A 402 -26.82 18.99 -7.28
C ILE A 402 -28.08 19.83 -7.04
N GLN A 403 -27.96 21.15 -6.80
CA GLN A 403 -29.09 22.04 -6.62
C GLN A 403 -29.99 22.11 -7.86
N ASN A 404 -29.43 22.16 -9.05
CA ASN A 404 -30.17 22.08 -10.30
C ASN A 404 -30.92 20.75 -10.45
N GLU A 405 -30.24 19.64 -10.11
CA GLU A 405 -30.82 18.30 -10.18
C GLU A 405 -31.92 18.10 -9.11
N MET A 406 -31.84 18.76 -7.96
CA MET A 406 -32.97 18.78 -6.99
C MET A 406 -34.24 19.30 -7.64
N GLY A 407 -34.13 20.41 -8.40
CA GLY A 407 -35.25 20.97 -9.14
C GLY A 407 -35.75 20.07 -10.27
N ASN A 408 -34.82 19.52 -11.10
CA ASN A 408 -35.15 18.66 -12.22
C ASN A 408 -35.87 17.37 -11.79
N ARG A 409 -35.46 16.81 -10.64
CA ARG A 409 -35.98 15.54 -10.09
C ARG A 409 -37.11 15.73 -9.08
N ASN A 410 -37.44 16.97 -8.76
CA ASN A 410 -38.39 17.31 -7.68
C ASN A 410 -38.08 16.53 -6.37
N ASN A 411 -36.81 16.46 -6.02
CA ASN A 411 -36.30 15.78 -4.84
C ASN A 411 -35.36 16.70 -4.06
N TYR A 412 -35.86 17.30 -3.00
CA TYR A 412 -35.17 18.33 -2.22
C TYR A 412 -34.65 17.77 -0.91
N PHE A 413 -33.43 18.15 -0.55
CA PHE A 413 -32.77 17.78 0.69
C PHE A 413 -31.79 18.86 1.15
N THR A 414 -31.44 18.84 2.43
CA THR A 414 -30.58 19.86 3.03
C THR A 414 -29.11 19.54 2.73
N LEU A 415 -28.41 20.46 2.09
CA LEU A 415 -26.96 20.42 1.95
C LEU A 415 -26.31 21.08 3.16
N SER A 416 -25.39 20.38 3.81
CA SER A 416 -24.69 20.88 5.00
C SER A 416 -23.86 22.12 4.70
N ARG A 417 -23.85 23.07 5.63
CA ARG A 417 -22.96 24.24 5.62
C ARG A 417 -21.74 24.05 6.52
N GLY A 418 -21.69 22.92 7.25
CA GLY A 418 -20.71 22.72 8.29
C GLY A 418 -20.96 23.60 9.54
N LYS A 419 -20.31 23.28 10.64
CA LYS A 419 -20.57 23.93 11.95
C LYS A 419 -20.20 25.42 12.03
N ASN A 420 -19.29 25.90 11.19
CA ASN A 420 -18.72 27.24 11.30
C ASN A 420 -18.74 28.02 9.97
N SER A 421 -19.65 27.69 9.04
CA SER A 421 -19.69 28.28 7.72
C SER A 421 -21.09 28.70 7.33
N ASN A 422 -21.20 29.87 6.68
CA ASN A 422 -22.44 30.33 6.07
C ASN A 422 -22.59 29.84 4.61
N THR A 423 -21.56 29.22 4.05
CA THR A 423 -21.59 28.71 2.67
C THR A 423 -21.92 27.22 2.65
N ILE A 424 -22.73 26.80 1.66
CA ILE A 424 -23.03 25.39 1.43
C ILE A 424 -21.75 24.61 1.11
N GLY A 425 -21.63 23.44 1.71
CA GLY A 425 -20.48 22.54 1.58
C GLY A 425 -19.52 22.61 2.77
N ILE A 426 -18.85 21.53 3.01
CA ILE A 426 -17.88 21.36 4.10
C ILE A 426 -16.49 21.65 3.54
N ARG A 427 -15.84 22.68 4.07
CA ARG A 427 -14.50 23.08 3.64
C ARG A 427 -13.49 22.70 4.73
N PRO A 428 -12.64 21.71 4.50
CA PRO A 428 -11.61 21.33 5.45
C PRO A 428 -10.63 22.48 5.71
N THR A 429 -10.36 22.76 6.99
CA THR A 429 -9.41 23.81 7.40
C THR A 429 -8.09 23.24 7.88
N LYS A 430 -8.02 21.93 8.18
CA LYS A 430 -6.84 21.22 8.66
C LYS A 430 -6.45 20.14 7.67
N ASP A 431 -5.19 19.71 7.73
CA ASP A 431 -4.73 18.57 6.97
C ASP A 431 -5.50 17.28 7.35
N LYS A 432 -5.57 16.34 6.41
CA LYS A 432 -6.33 15.10 6.51
C LYS A 432 -6.00 14.29 7.76
N MET A 433 -4.71 14.13 8.08
CA MET A 433 -4.27 13.36 9.23
C MET A 433 -4.71 14.00 10.55
N SER A 434 -4.55 15.31 10.67
CA SER A 434 -5.03 16.06 11.86
C SER A 434 -6.53 15.95 12.04
N ARG A 435 -7.31 15.99 10.95
CA ARG A 435 -8.77 15.78 10.98
C ARG A 435 -9.11 14.38 11.48
N PHE A 436 -8.45 13.37 10.93
CA PHE A 436 -8.68 11.98 11.32
C PHE A 436 -8.37 11.74 12.80
N GLN A 437 -7.21 12.21 13.27
CA GLN A 437 -6.81 12.05 14.67
C GLN A 437 -7.73 12.78 15.65
N GLN A 438 -8.23 13.96 15.29
CA GLN A 438 -9.06 14.78 16.19
C GLN A 438 -10.54 14.41 16.13
N ASN A 439 -11.06 14.05 14.95
CA ASN A 439 -12.48 13.88 14.72
C ASN A 439 -12.92 12.40 14.72
N ALA A 440 -12.14 11.52 14.08
CA ALA A 440 -12.55 10.13 13.87
C ALA A 440 -11.98 9.19 14.96
N ILE A 441 -10.70 9.29 15.31
CA ILE A 441 -10.07 8.37 16.29
C ILE A 441 -10.80 8.35 17.63
N PRO A 442 -11.22 9.48 18.23
CA PRO A 442 -11.99 9.46 19.49
C PRO A 442 -13.30 8.68 19.38
N LEU A 443 -13.96 8.72 18.21
CA LEU A 443 -15.19 7.97 17.97
C LEU A 443 -14.93 6.46 17.93
N PHE A 444 -13.84 6.02 17.27
CA PHE A 444 -13.44 4.62 17.27
C PHE A 444 -13.05 4.14 18.67
N LYS A 445 -12.19 4.87 19.38
CA LYS A 445 -11.71 4.49 20.72
C LYS A 445 -12.84 4.48 21.77
N SER A 446 -13.87 5.31 21.60
CA SER A 446 -15.06 5.30 22.45
C SER A 446 -16.16 4.36 21.95
N ARG A 447 -15.89 3.56 20.90
CA ARG A 447 -16.83 2.63 20.28
C ARG A 447 -18.14 3.29 19.84
N LYS A 448 -18.02 4.47 19.22
CA LYS A 448 -19.15 5.27 18.71
C LYS A 448 -19.39 5.09 17.21
N ILE A 449 -18.54 4.32 16.50
CA ILE A 449 -18.73 3.97 15.09
C ILE A 449 -18.99 2.46 14.99
N TRP A 450 -20.06 2.11 14.26
CA TRP A 450 -20.55 0.74 14.12
C TRP A 450 -20.76 0.40 12.66
N PHE A 451 -20.41 -0.83 12.27
CA PHE A 451 -20.51 -1.33 10.90
C PHE A 451 -21.46 -2.53 10.80
N PRO A 452 -22.22 -2.68 9.69
CA PRO A 452 -23.19 -3.76 9.54
C PRO A 452 -22.50 -5.07 9.16
N GLU A 453 -22.85 -6.14 9.88
CA GLU A 453 -22.32 -7.48 9.57
C GLU A 453 -22.78 -7.98 8.20
N GLU A 454 -23.99 -7.62 7.77
CA GLU A 454 -24.58 -8.06 6.51
C GLU A 454 -23.90 -7.46 5.27
N LEU A 455 -23.18 -6.35 5.43
CA LEU A 455 -22.50 -5.66 4.34
C LEU A 455 -20.95 -5.75 4.42
N LYS A 456 -20.42 -6.66 5.22
CA LYS A 456 -18.97 -6.87 5.36
C LYS A 456 -18.24 -7.04 4.03
N ASP A 457 -18.90 -7.68 3.07
CA ASP A 457 -18.34 -8.00 1.76
C ASP A 457 -18.83 -7.02 0.67
N SER A 458 -19.45 -5.89 1.06
CA SER A 458 -19.80 -4.84 0.11
C SER A 458 -18.54 -4.03 -0.26
N PRO A 459 -18.37 -3.66 -1.55
CA PRO A 459 -17.15 -2.98 -2.00
C PRO A 459 -16.86 -1.69 -1.23
N ALA A 460 -17.91 -0.91 -0.88
CA ALA A 460 -17.73 0.35 -0.17
C ALA A 460 -17.25 0.15 1.28
N LEU A 461 -17.80 -0.83 2.01
CA LEU A 461 -17.37 -1.10 3.38
C LEU A 461 -16.02 -1.82 3.42
N GLU A 462 -15.75 -2.68 2.45
CA GLU A 462 -14.48 -3.38 2.32
C GLU A 462 -13.33 -2.38 2.11
N GLU A 463 -13.49 -1.41 1.21
CA GLU A 463 -12.50 -0.34 0.99
C GLU A 463 -12.31 0.51 2.26
N LEU A 464 -13.40 0.88 2.94
CA LEU A 464 -13.34 1.65 4.18
C LEU A 464 -12.54 0.93 5.28
N ILE A 465 -12.82 -0.35 5.52
CA ILE A 465 -12.08 -1.14 6.52
C ILE A 465 -10.62 -1.32 6.10
N PHE A 466 -10.35 -1.47 4.81
CA PHE A 466 -8.99 -1.55 4.28
C PHE A 466 -8.21 -0.25 4.53
N GLU A 467 -8.77 0.92 4.21
CA GLU A 467 -8.13 2.21 4.49
C GLU A 467 -7.86 2.41 5.98
N LEU A 468 -8.83 2.07 6.85
CA LEU A 468 -8.68 2.13 8.30
C LEU A 468 -7.53 1.23 8.81
N SER A 469 -7.38 0.04 8.24
CA SER A 469 -6.31 -0.90 8.61
C SER A 469 -4.90 -0.38 8.32
N LEU A 470 -4.78 0.55 7.37
CA LEU A 470 -3.53 1.16 6.92
C LEU A 470 -3.32 2.58 7.46
N ALA A 471 -4.22 3.11 8.29
CA ALA A 471 -4.08 4.41 8.93
C ALA A 471 -3.12 4.32 10.13
N THR A 472 -1.99 5.04 10.07
CA THR A 472 -0.94 5.03 11.08
C THR A 472 -0.60 6.43 11.59
N LEU A 473 0.16 6.51 12.70
CA LEU A 473 0.66 7.79 13.23
C LEU A 473 1.55 8.55 12.24
N LYS A 474 2.16 7.86 11.28
CA LYS A 474 3.07 8.44 10.26
C LYS A 474 2.36 8.85 8.98
N GLY A 475 1.10 8.51 8.81
CA GLY A 475 0.31 8.80 7.62
C GLY A 475 -0.62 7.66 7.21
N PHE A 476 -1.37 7.88 6.17
CA PHE A 476 -2.17 6.84 5.52
C PHE A 476 -1.28 6.06 4.55
N LYS A 477 -1.18 4.75 4.75
CA LYS A 477 -0.38 3.85 3.89
C LYS A 477 -1.19 3.26 2.74
N SER A 478 -2.48 3.54 2.70
CA SER A 478 -3.34 3.21 1.57
C SER A 478 -3.00 4.09 0.35
N LYS A 479 -3.16 3.56 -0.85
CA LYS A 479 -3.06 4.33 -2.10
C LYS A 479 -4.18 5.38 -2.20
N HIS A 480 -5.33 5.10 -1.60
CA HIS A 480 -6.51 5.95 -1.50
C HIS A 480 -6.89 6.09 -0.04
N ASP A 481 -7.43 7.23 0.34
CA ASP A 481 -7.87 7.56 1.69
C ASP A 481 -9.17 8.39 1.68
N ASP A 482 -9.93 8.26 0.57
CA ASP A 482 -11.16 8.99 0.30
C ASP A 482 -12.30 8.59 1.25
N GLN A 483 -12.35 7.31 1.65
CA GLN A 483 -13.31 6.79 2.62
C GLN A 483 -13.10 7.40 4.01
N ILE A 484 -11.84 7.55 4.43
CA ILE A 484 -11.48 8.11 5.74
C ILE A 484 -11.95 9.57 5.85
N ASP A 485 -11.88 10.35 4.76
CA ASP A 485 -12.34 11.73 4.75
C ASP A 485 -13.82 11.84 5.06
N THR A 486 -14.64 10.95 4.53
CA THR A 486 -16.08 10.94 4.82
C THR A 486 -16.40 10.67 6.30
N ILE A 487 -15.57 9.89 7.01
CA ILE A 487 -15.71 9.69 8.46
C ILE A 487 -15.33 10.97 9.21
N THR A 488 -14.25 11.64 8.81
CA THR A 488 -13.82 12.87 9.49
C THR A 488 -14.88 13.97 9.38
N MET A 489 -15.68 13.93 8.32
CA MET A 489 -16.75 14.88 8.03
C MET A 489 -17.93 14.77 9.00
N LEU A 490 -18.12 13.64 9.69
CA LEU A 490 -19.17 13.48 10.70
C LEU A 490 -19.09 14.54 11.81
N ALA A 491 -17.88 14.96 12.16
CA ALA A 491 -17.66 16.00 13.16
C ALA A 491 -18.02 17.42 12.68
N GLU A 492 -18.08 17.62 11.37
CA GLU A 492 -18.37 18.92 10.73
C GLU A 492 -19.86 19.11 10.43
N LEU A 493 -20.66 18.03 10.41
CA LEU A 493 -22.11 18.09 10.22
C LEU A 493 -22.79 18.78 11.42
N ASN A 494 -23.90 19.49 11.17
CA ASN A 494 -24.80 19.98 12.22
C ASN A 494 -25.74 18.84 12.67
N ALA A 495 -25.14 17.76 13.15
CA ALA A 495 -25.88 16.57 13.51
C ALA A 495 -26.53 16.70 14.90
N TRP A 496 -27.79 16.25 15.01
CA TRP A 496 -28.53 16.18 16.27
C TRP A 496 -29.12 14.79 16.46
N LYS A 497 -29.34 14.43 17.73
CA LYS A 497 -29.94 13.14 18.09
C LYS A 497 -31.45 13.15 17.87
N PRO A 498 -32.10 11.99 17.65
CA PRO A 498 -33.55 11.91 17.43
C PRO A 498 -34.40 12.56 18.52
N SER A 499 -33.93 12.57 19.78
CA SER A 499 -34.63 13.23 20.90
C SER A 499 -34.36 14.72 21.04
N GLU A 500 -33.41 15.27 20.28
CA GLU A 500 -33.07 16.69 20.28
C GLU A 500 -33.93 17.42 19.23
N VAL A 501 -34.24 18.69 19.50
CA VAL A 501 -34.88 19.55 18.49
C VAL A 501 -33.81 19.93 17.48
N GLY A 502 -34.05 19.62 16.20
CA GLY A 502 -33.14 20.01 15.12
C GLY A 502 -32.98 21.55 15.06
N PRO A 503 -31.90 22.06 14.43
CA PRO A 503 -31.76 23.50 14.23
C PRO A 503 -33.00 24.02 13.51
N GLN A 504 -33.70 24.98 14.16
CA GLN A 504 -34.78 25.69 13.50
C GLN A 504 -34.16 26.50 12.36
N GLU A 505 -34.65 26.37 11.14
CA GLU A 505 -34.39 27.36 10.12
C GLU A 505 -34.88 28.70 10.70
N GLU A 506 -33.96 29.62 10.92
CA GLU A 506 -34.35 31.00 11.18
C GLU A 506 -35.25 31.44 10.02
N ASP A 507 -36.48 31.77 10.33
CA ASP A 507 -37.49 32.21 9.35
C ASP A 507 -36.89 33.36 8.53
N LYS A 508 -36.35 33.06 7.37
CA LYS A 508 -35.89 34.06 6.41
C LYS A 508 -37.06 34.94 5.93
N ASP A 509 -38.28 34.45 6.09
CA ASP A 509 -39.49 35.21 5.76
C ASP A 509 -39.68 36.44 6.66
N GLU A 510 -39.21 36.46 7.92
CA GLU A 510 -39.21 37.67 8.74
C GLU A 510 -38.17 38.70 8.27
N LEU A 511 -37.03 38.29 7.75
CA LEU A 511 -36.02 39.21 7.22
C LEU A 511 -36.41 39.77 5.83
N GLU A 512 -36.98 38.96 4.94
CA GLU A 512 -37.47 39.46 3.65
C GLU A 512 -38.70 40.35 3.80
N ASN A 513 -39.59 40.06 4.73
CA ASN A 513 -40.71 40.96 5.05
C ASN A 513 -40.25 42.25 5.72
N SER A 514 -39.19 42.26 6.51
CA SER A 514 -38.65 43.50 7.11
C SER A 514 -37.92 44.38 6.09
N VAL A 515 -37.38 43.81 5.02
CA VAL A 515 -36.70 44.56 3.94
C VAL A 515 -37.69 45.10 2.90
N MET A 516 -38.88 44.49 2.73
CA MET A 516 -39.89 44.97 1.78
C MET A 516 -40.77 46.11 2.30
N TRP A 517 -40.75 46.42 3.60
CA TRP A 517 -41.58 47.47 4.21
C TRP A 517 -40.78 48.61 4.85
N GLY A 518 -39.50 48.73 4.55
CA GLY A 518 -38.59 49.72 5.11
C GLY A 518 -38.36 50.97 4.28
N ASP A 519 -39.39 51.59 3.73
CA ASP A 519 -39.30 53.00 3.31
C ASP A 519 -40.65 53.62 3.43
N ASN A 520 -40.83 54.38 4.48
CA ASN A 520 -41.75 55.48 4.76
C ASN A 520 -42.43 55.36 6.12
N MET A 521 -41.73 55.75 7.16
CA MET A 521 -42.36 56.49 8.27
C MET A 521 -41.33 57.33 9.01
N THR A 522 -41.46 58.63 8.87
CA THR A 522 -40.83 59.67 9.68
C THR A 522 -41.18 59.52 11.15
N PRO A 523 -40.30 59.84 12.09
CA PRO A 523 -40.61 59.73 13.51
C PRO A 523 -41.49 60.95 13.96
N HIS A 524 -42.71 60.68 14.41
CA HIS A 524 -43.42 61.60 15.24
C HIS A 524 -42.92 61.51 16.69
N LYS A 525 -42.39 62.65 17.16
CA LYS A 525 -42.21 62.96 18.58
C LYS A 525 -43.58 63.15 19.22
N GLY A 526 -43.78 62.62 20.38
CA GLY A 526 -44.92 62.93 21.22
C GLY A 526 -45.02 62.06 22.48
N ASP A 527 -44.44 62.61 23.54
CA ASP A 527 -44.91 62.69 24.92
C ASP A 527 -45.39 61.45 25.70
N SER A 528 -44.60 61.23 26.69
CA SER A 528 -44.88 61.05 28.13
C SER A 528 -46.31 60.66 28.55
N SER A 529 -46.45 59.67 29.37
CA SER A 529 -46.77 59.72 30.78
C SER A 529 -47.57 58.54 31.30
N TYR A 530 -47.02 57.97 32.37
CA TYR A 530 -47.62 57.57 33.63
C TYR A 530 -48.55 56.34 33.80
N PHE A 531 -48.21 55.59 34.79
CA PHE A 531 -49.00 54.83 35.80
C PHE A 531 -49.63 53.50 35.32
N VAL A 532 -49.50 52.34 35.98
CA VAL A 532 -49.29 51.96 37.38
C VAL A 532 -48.49 50.63 37.38
#